data_f17997eb53d880d0f4f7e35b31c37cff
#
_entry.id   f17997eb53d880d0f4f7e35b31c37cff
#
_cell.length_a   1.000
_cell.length_b   1.000
_cell.length_c   1.000
_cell.angle_alpha   90.00
_cell.angle_beta   90.00
_cell.angle_gamma   90.00
#
_symmetry.space_group_name_H-M   'P 1'
#
loop_
_entity.id
_entity.type
_entity.pdbx_description
1 polymer ?
#
loop_
_entity_poly.entity_id
_entity_poly.type
_entity_poly.pdbx_seq_one_letter_code
_entity_poly.pdbx_strand_id
1 'polypeptide(L)'
;MKNKIKSIILLCIAICFLLFNVVLLLLVQLHKNELNNVRHELEHLESIEFMFDEYKRITINRFKYEQYNIGNSSIYMGSNDANIIPILSITDQPKLVLGLNQNMCRPCVEAVFNDVKEFFPDFEINPNILCIADIEQRFKDNYYGKEVISFHKKDDFPLYEIETKPYFFILDKDLCVKMLFITDITSPELT
;
A
#
# COMPACT_ATOMS: atom_id res chain seq x y z
N MET A 1 -46.38 3.93 -68.07
CA MET A 1 -46.03 5.04 -67.18
C MET A 1 -46.18 4.70 -65.68
N LYS A 2 -47.33 4.14 -65.23
CA LYS A 2 -47.58 3.80 -63.79
C LYS A 2 -46.49 2.93 -63.11
N ASN A 3 -45.93 1.94 -63.77
CA ASN A 3 -44.94 1.03 -63.17
C ASN A 3 -43.52 1.71 -62.94
N LYS A 4 -43.11 2.66 -63.80
CA LYS A 4 -41.90 3.43 -63.61
C LYS A 4 -41.96 4.37 -62.39
N ILE A 5 -43.11 4.99 -62.17
CA ILE A 5 -43.35 5.88 -61.02
C ILE A 5 -43.32 5.09 -59.72
N LYS A 6 -43.97 3.90 -59.66
CA LYS A 6 -43.87 3.01 -58.48
C LYS A 6 -42.44 2.58 -58.14
N SER A 7 -41.66 2.24 -59.16
CA SER A 7 -40.24 1.85 -58.97
C SER A 7 -39.38 3.00 -58.42
N ILE A 8 -39.59 4.23 -58.88
CA ILE A 8 -38.88 5.42 -58.37
C ILE A 8 -39.28 5.70 -56.92
N ILE A 9 -40.53 5.62 -56.55
CA ILE A 9 -40.98 5.82 -55.17
C ILE A 9 -40.39 4.76 -54.25
N LEU A 10 -40.34 3.49 -54.65
CA LEU A 10 -39.75 2.41 -53.85
C LEU A 10 -38.26 2.62 -53.65
N LEU A 11 -37.55 3.10 -54.68
CA LEU A 11 -36.13 3.42 -54.59
C LEU A 11 -35.87 4.58 -53.59
N CYS A 12 -36.67 5.64 -53.66
CA CYS A 12 -36.55 6.77 -52.73
C CYS A 12 -36.79 6.32 -51.29
N ILE A 13 -37.80 5.46 -51.02
CA ILE A 13 -38.05 4.93 -49.69
C ILE A 13 -36.87 4.10 -49.21
N ALA A 14 -36.30 3.25 -50.05
CA ALA A 14 -35.11 2.43 -49.66
C ALA A 14 -33.89 3.29 -49.34
N ILE A 15 -33.65 4.36 -50.10
CA ILE A 15 -32.55 5.32 -49.84
C ILE A 15 -32.78 6.07 -48.53
N CYS A 16 -34.01 6.57 -48.27
CA CYS A 16 -34.32 7.22 -47.01
C CYS A 16 -34.15 6.29 -45.81
N PHE A 17 -34.53 5.03 -45.92
CA PHE A 17 -34.35 4.04 -44.88
C PHE A 17 -32.87 3.73 -44.62
N LEU A 18 -32.06 3.63 -45.68
CA LEU A 18 -30.59 3.47 -45.55
C LEU A 18 -29.95 4.67 -44.83
N LEU A 19 -30.29 5.88 -45.26
CA LEU A 19 -29.78 7.11 -44.62
C LEU A 19 -30.17 7.20 -43.14
N PHE A 20 -31.42 6.85 -42.81
CA PHE A 20 -31.89 6.80 -41.43
C PHE A 20 -31.06 5.82 -40.57
N ASN A 21 -30.80 4.62 -41.08
CA ASN A 21 -29.96 3.64 -40.37
C ASN A 21 -28.53 4.11 -40.16
N VAL A 22 -27.94 4.78 -41.16
CA VAL A 22 -26.58 5.37 -41.03
C VAL A 22 -26.57 6.44 -39.95
N VAL A 23 -27.55 7.34 -39.92
CA VAL A 23 -27.64 8.36 -38.88
C VAL A 23 -27.81 7.73 -37.50
N LEU A 24 -28.64 6.72 -37.38
CA LEU A 24 -28.83 6.00 -36.12
C LEU A 24 -27.54 5.36 -35.63
N LEU A 25 -26.80 4.70 -36.50
CA LEU A 25 -25.50 4.11 -36.17
C LEU A 25 -24.48 5.17 -35.69
N LEU A 26 -24.41 6.32 -36.35
CA LEU A 26 -23.55 7.42 -35.93
C LEU A 26 -23.93 7.95 -34.55
N LEU A 27 -25.21 8.14 -34.26
CA LEU A 27 -25.70 8.55 -32.95
C LEU A 27 -25.37 7.55 -31.85
N VAL A 28 -25.55 6.26 -32.13
CA VAL A 28 -25.17 5.18 -31.19
C VAL A 28 -23.66 5.21 -30.92
N GLN A 29 -22.83 5.43 -31.94
CA GLN A 29 -21.39 5.49 -31.79
C GLN A 29 -20.94 6.71 -30.96
N LEU A 30 -21.53 7.88 -31.21
CA LEU A 30 -21.28 9.09 -30.43
C LEU A 30 -21.63 8.87 -28.94
N HIS A 31 -22.81 8.33 -28.69
CA HIS A 31 -23.25 8.07 -27.32
C HIS A 31 -22.39 7.04 -26.59
N LYS A 32 -21.91 6.03 -27.31
CA LYS A 32 -20.96 5.04 -26.77
C LYS A 32 -19.61 5.70 -26.39
N ASN A 33 -19.13 6.63 -27.22
CA ASN A 33 -17.89 7.34 -26.93
C ASN A 33 -18.04 8.26 -25.69
N GLU A 34 -19.15 8.98 -25.58
CA GLU A 34 -19.46 9.79 -24.40
C GLU A 34 -19.53 8.92 -23.13
N LEU A 35 -20.18 7.78 -23.20
CA LEU A 35 -20.30 6.86 -22.08
C LEU A 35 -18.93 6.32 -21.65
N ASN A 36 -18.04 6.02 -22.59
CA ASN A 36 -16.68 5.57 -22.29
C ASN A 36 -15.87 6.70 -21.62
N ASN A 37 -15.99 7.93 -22.08
CA ASN A 37 -15.32 9.07 -21.47
C ASN A 37 -15.78 9.29 -20.03
N VAL A 38 -17.09 9.26 -19.78
CA VAL A 38 -17.64 9.38 -18.42
C VAL A 38 -17.16 8.24 -17.52
N ARG A 39 -17.07 7.02 -18.06
CA ARG A 39 -16.52 5.88 -17.31
C ARG A 39 -15.07 6.11 -16.92
N HIS A 40 -14.22 6.57 -17.81
CA HIS A 40 -12.82 6.88 -17.52
C HIS A 40 -12.68 8.00 -16.48
N GLU A 41 -13.50 9.02 -16.55
CA GLU A 41 -13.52 10.09 -15.53
C GLU A 41 -13.92 9.53 -14.16
N LEU A 42 -14.91 8.63 -14.11
CA LEU A 42 -15.34 8.01 -12.86
C LEU A 42 -14.23 7.14 -12.26
N GLU A 43 -13.59 6.28 -13.07
CA GLU A 43 -12.45 5.45 -12.62
C GLU A 43 -11.30 6.32 -12.09
N HIS A 44 -11.04 7.46 -12.72
CA HIS A 44 -10.03 8.41 -12.27
C HIS A 44 -10.40 9.06 -10.92
N LEU A 45 -11.67 9.46 -10.74
CA LEU A 45 -12.15 10.03 -9.47
C LEU A 45 -12.12 9.01 -8.33
N GLU A 46 -12.52 7.76 -8.58
CA GLU A 46 -12.41 6.66 -7.60
C GLU A 46 -10.94 6.41 -7.18
N SER A 47 -10.02 6.49 -8.13
CA SER A 47 -8.57 6.38 -7.84
C SER A 47 -8.08 7.53 -6.95
N ILE A 48 -8.50 8.77 -7.21
CA ILE A 48 -8.14 9.94 -6.39
C ILE A 48 -8.72 9.81 -4.98
N GLU A 49 -9.98 9.40 -4.84
CA GLU A 49 -10.63 9.20 -3.54
C GLU A 49 -9.88 8.15 -2.73
N PHE A 50 -9.52 7.01 -3.36
CA PHE A 50 -8.73 5.97 -2.71
C PHE A 50 -7.36 6.50 -2.23
N MET A 51 -6.63 7.24 -3.07
CA MET A 51 -5.33 7.83 -2.69
C MET A 51 -5.48 8.83 -1.53
N PHE A 52 -6.56 9.63 -1.54
CA PHE A 52 -6.81 10.60 -0.49
C PHE A 52 -7.11 9.93 0.86
N ASP A 53 -7.92 8.89 0.87
CA ASP A 53 -8.23 8.13 2.09
C ASP A 53 -6.99 7.42 2.63
N GLU A 54 -6.15 6.89 1.76
CA GLU A 54 -4.89 6.27 2.15
C GLU A 54 -3.92 7.30 2.75
N TYR A 55 -3.75 8.45 2.11
CA TYR A 55 -2.93 9.55 2.62
C TYR A 55 -3.42 10.04 3.99
N LYS A 56 -4.74 10.17 4.16
CA LYS A 56 -5.36 10.51 5.43
C LYS A 56 -5.05 9.48 6.51
N ARG A 57 -5.14 8.19 6.19
CA ARG A 57 -4.83 7.09 7.11
C ARG A 57 -3.35 7.10 7.54
N ILE A 58 -2.43 7.28 6.59
CA ILE A 58 -1.00 7.41 6.86
C ILE A 58 -0.74 8.60 7.78
N THR A 59 -1.33 9.75 7.47
CA THR A 59 -1.17 10.98 8.24
C THR A 59 -1.68 10.83 9.68
N ILE A 60 -2.86 10.23 9.87
CA ILE A 60 -3.42 9.96 11.20
C ILE A 60 -2.50 9.04 12.00
N ASN A 61 -1.98 7.96 11.41
CA ASN A 61 -1.07 7.04 12.07
C ASN A 61 0.24 7.74 12.46
N ARG A 62 0.80 8.58 11.59
CA ARG A 62 1.98 9.39 11.93
C ARG A 62 1.72 10.27 13.15
N PHE A 63 0.61 11.02 13.18
CA PHE A 63 0.26 11.86 14.33
C PHE A 63 -0.01 11.05 15.59
N LYS A 64 -0.63 9.87 15.47
CA LYS A 64 -0.96 9.01 16.61
C LYS A 64 0.30 8.46 17.29
N TYR A 65 1.31 8.07 16.52
CA TYR A 65 2.47 7.35 17.01
C TYR A 65 3.76 8.19 17.07
N GLU A 66 3.81 9.35 16.42
CA GLU A 66 4.95 10.27 16.55
C GLU A 66 5.11 10.69 18.01
N GLN A 67 6.30 10.59 18.54
CA GLN A 67 6.63 10.83 19.95
C GLN A 67 6.05 9.80 20.95
N TYR A 68 5.41 8.73 20.46
CA TYR A 68 4.96 7.66 21.33
C TYR A 68 6.15 7.00 22.03
N ASN A 69 6.10 6.91 23.37
CA ASN A 69 7.14 6.22 24.14
C ASN A 69 6.69 4.77 24.35
N ILE A 70 7.47 3.82 23.80
CA ILE A 70 7.16 2.39 23.90
C ILE A 70 7.52 1.78 25.25
N GLY A 71 8.12 2.57 26.15
CA GLY A 71 8.54 2.11 27.47
C GLY A 71 9.65 1.06 27.40
N ASN A 72 10.11 0.62 28.56
CA ASN A 72 11.11 -0.44 28.66
C ASN A 72 10.44 -1.82 28.68
N SER A 73 9.78 -2.14 27.59
CA SER A 73 9.05 -3.40 27.44
C SER A 73 9.99 -4.57 27.18
N SER A 74 9.56 -5.78 27.53
CA SER A 74 10.29 -7.02 27.27
C SER A 74 10.10 -7.43 25.80
N ILE A 75 11.19 -7.82 25.16
CA ILE A 75 11.21 -8.32 23.79
C ILE A 75 11.79 -9.72 23.73
N TYR A 76 11.36 -10.46 22.73
CA TYR A 76 11.98 -11.71 22.32
C TYR A 76 13.04 -11.44 21.26
N MET A 77 14.18 -12.13 21.37
CA MET A 77 15.23 -12.13 20.35
C MET A 77 15.24 -13.47 19.61
N GLY A 78 15.08 -13.41 18.29
CA GLY A 78 15.01 -14.60 17.44
C GLY A 78 13.81 -15.49 17.72
N SER A 79 13.90 -16.77 17.34
CA SER A 79 12.82 -17.76 17.47
C SER A 79 12.71 -18.41 18.85
N ASN A 80 13.66 -18.16 19.75
CA ASN A 80 13.71 -18.81 21.05
C ASN A 80 12.92 -18.01 22.10
N ASP A 81 11.83 -18.58 22.60
CA ASP A 81 10.99 -17.99 23.65
C ASP A 81 11.72 -17.78 25.00
N ALA A 82 12.83 -18.46 25.23
CA ALA A 82 13.63 -18.28 26.45
C ALA A 82 14.51 -17.02 26.42
N ASN A 83 14.70 -16.40 25.27
CA ASN A 83 15.57 -15.23 25.11
C ASN A 83 14.76 -13.93 25.21
N ILE A 84 14.31 -13.61 26.43
CA ILE A 84 13.57 -12.38 26.72
C ILE A 84 14.50 -11.36 27.35
N ILE A 85 14.58 -10.19 26.76
CA ILE A 85 15.40 -9.09 27.25
C ILE A 85 14.61 -7.77 27.23
N PRO A 86 14.95 -6.77 28.06
CA PRO A 86 14.37 -5.47 27.95
C PRO A 86 14.84 -4.76 26.67
N ILE A 87 13.94 -4.06 25.96
CA ILE A 87 14.30 -3.35 24.71
C ILE A 87 15.39 -2.31 24.94
N LEU A 88 15.46 -1.71 26.12
CA LEU A 88 16.50 -0.75 26.49
C LEU A 88 17.91 -1.33 26.37
N SER A 89 18.08 -2.64 26.52
CA SER A 89 19.39 -3.28 26.43
C SER A 89 20.01 -3.27 25.02
N ILE A 90 19.18 -2.99 24.00
CA ILE A 90 19.62 -2.93 22.58
C ILE A 90 19.48 -1.54 21.96
N THR A 91 19.02 -0.54 22.73
CA THR A 91 18.73 0.82 22.25
C THR A 91 19.63 1.87 22.91
N ASP A 92 20.92 1.57 23.06
CA ASP A 92 21.95 2.48 23.57
C ASP A 92 22.13 3.76 22.75
N GLN A 93 21.72 3.72 21.49
CA GLN A 93 21.72 4.81 20.53
C GLN A 93 20.46 4.72 19.63
N PRO A 94 20.12 5.79 18.87
CA PRO A 94 18.98 5.74 17.97
C PRO A 94 19.08 4.58 16.98
N LYS A 95 17.95 3.87 16.78
CA LYS A 95 17.85 2.72 15.88
C LYS A 95 16.85 3.01 14.77
N LEU A 96 17.18 2.64 13.55
CA LEU A 96 16.20 2.53 12.47
C LEU A 96 15.43 1.23 12.66
N VAL A 97 14.13 1.31 12.76
CA VAL A 97 13.28 0.15 13.00
C VAL A 97 12.40 -0.09 11.77
N LEU A 98 12.43 -1.31 11.27
CA LEU A 98 11.50 -1.82 10.26
C LEU A 98 10.43 -2.67 10.94
N GLY A 99 9.18 -2.22 10.86
CA GLY A 99 8.03 -2.91 11.44
C GLY A 99 7.30 -3.75 10.40
N LEU A 100 6.99 -4.99 10.78
CA LEU A 100 6.32 -5.99 9.96
C LEU A 100 5.18 -6.66 10.75
N ASN A 101 4.15 -7.10 10.07
CA ASN A 101 3.15 -8.01 10.63
C ASN A 101 2.69 -9.05 9.60
N GLN A 102 1.93 -10.05 10.06
CA GLN A 102 1.49 -11.20 9.26
C GLN A 102 0.52 -10.82 8.12
N ASN A 103 -0.18 -9.68 8.24
CA ASN A 103 -1.19 -9.25 7.28
C ASN A 103 -0.61 -8.45 6.11
N MET A 104 0.68 -8.18 6.14
CA MET A 104 1.34 -7.43 5.08
C MET A 104 1.49 -8.25 3.80
N CYS A 105 1.29 -7.58 2.66
CA CYS A 105 1.44 -8.23 1.37
C CYS A 105 2.91 -8.66 1.17
N ARG A 106 3.14 -9.91 0.81
CA ARG A 106 4.49 -10.45 0.62
C ARG A 106 5.31 -9.67 -0.43
N PRO A 107 4.77 -9.32 -1.62
CA PRO A 107 5.49 -8.48 -2.57
C PRO A 107 5.88 -7.10 -2.01
N CYS A 108 5.03 -6.50 -1.15
CA CYS A 108 5.34 -5.23 -0.50
C CYS A 108 6.55 -5.34 0.43
N VAL A 109 6.57 -6.41 1.22
CA VAL A 109 7.67 -6.70 2.14
C VAL A 109 8.97 -6.96 1.36
N GLU A 110 8.91 -7.78 0.29
CA GLU A 110 10.07 -8.08 -0.56
C GLU A 110 10.66 -6.82 -1.23
N ALA A 111 9.80 -5.93 -1.75
CA ALA A 111 10.24 -4.66 -2.34
C ALA A 111 11.00 -3.81 -1.30
N VAL A 112 10.40 -3.61 -0.12
CA VAL A 112 11.01 -2.82 0.97
C VAL A 112 12.36 -3.40 1.41
N PHE A 113 12.49 -4.71 1.54
CA PHE A 113 13.78 -5.30 1.91
C PHE A 113 14.84 -5.15 0.83
N ASN A 114 14.46 -5.21 -0.45
CA ASN A 114 15.40 -4.95 -1.55
C ASN A 114 15.91 -3.51 -1.50
N ASP A 115 15.02 -2.54 -1.32
CA ASP A 115 15.39 -1.12 -1.20
C ASP A 115 16.28 -0.88 0.02
N VAL A 116 15.91 -1.45 1.18
CA VAL A 116 16.73 -1.32 2.40
C VAL A 116 18.13 -1.90 2.22
N LYS A 117 18.28 -3.05 1.56
CA LYS A 117 19.58 -3.66 1.27
C LYS A 117 20.41 -2.86 0.26
N GLU A 118 19.75 -2.18 -0.68
CA GLU A 118 20.43 -1.29 -1.61
C GLU A 118 21.02 -0.08 -0.89
N PHE A 119 20.25 0.56 0.00
CA PHE A 119 20.73 1.72 0.78
C PHE A 119 21.67 1.35 1.93
N PHE A 120 21.49 0.18 2.53
CA PHE A 120 22.29 -0.33 3.65
C PHE A 120 22.84 -1.73 3.29
N PRO A 121 23.98 -1.81 2.58
CA PRO A 121 24.57 -3.11 2.20
C PRO A 121 24.93 -4.01 3.37
N ASP A 122 25.15 -3.42 4.55
CA ASP A 122 25.42 -4.12 5.81
C ASP A 122 24.16 -4.43 6.63
N PHE A 123 22.97 -4.26 6.04
CA PHE A 123 21.66 -4.40 6.71
C PHE A 123 21.60 -5.63 7.65
N GLU A 124 22.05 -6.78 7.17
CA GLU A 124 21.90 -8.06 7.89
C GLU A 124 22.61 -8.05 9.25
N ILE A 125 23.77 -7.41 9.33
CA ILE A 125 24.63 -7.37 10.51
C ILE A 125 24.65 -6.01 11.22
N ASN A 126 24.01 -4.98 10.65
CA ASN A 126 24.04 -3.62 11.22
C ASN A 126 23.24 -3.56 12.53
N PRO A 127 23.87 -3.30 13.67
CA PRO A 127 23.19 -3.27 14.97
C PRO A 127 22.26 -2.06 15.14
N ASN A 128 22.38 -1.05 14.26
CA ASN A 128 21.55 0.16 14.29
C ASN A 128 20.25 0.02 13.50
N ILE A 129 20.06 -1.10 12.84
CA ILE A 129 18.82 -1.43 12.14
C ILE A 129 18.17 -2.62 12.85
N LEU A 130 16.95 -2.44 13.31
CA LEU A 130 16.15 -3.48 13.96
C LEU A 130 15.00 -3.90 13.04
N CYS A 131 14.67 -5.17 13.06
CA CYS A 131 13.46 -5.68 12.42
C CYS A 131 12.50 -6.15 13.51
N ILE A 132 11.34 -5.49 13.63
CA ILE A 132 10.29 -5.85 14.60
C ILE A 132 9.14 -6.50 13.84
N ALA A 133 8.73 -7.69 14.29
CA ALA A 133 7.58 -8.37 13.75
C ALA A 133 6.63 -8.81 14.88
N ASP A 134 5.36 -9.11 14.52
CA ASP A 134 4.48 -9.75 15.46
C ASP A 134 4.96 -11.17 15.81
N ILE A 135 4.38 -11.76 16.87
CA ILE A 135 4.84 -13.02 17.46
C ILE A 135 4.87 -14.16 16.43
N GLU A 136 3.91 -14.21 15.51
CA GLU A 136 3.83 -15.30 14.52
C GLU A 136 4.94 -15.20 13.46
N GLN A 137 5.33 -14.00 13.08
CA GLN A 137 6.42 -13.78 12.11
C GLN A 137 7.80 -14.05 12.75
N ARG A 138 7.95 -13.91 14.05
CA ARG A 138 9.19 -14.17 14.78
C ARG A 138 9.74 -15.58 14.57
N PHE A 139 8.89 -16.58 14.42
CA PHE A 139 9.28 -17.99 14.21
C PHE A 139 10.01 -18.24 12.89
N LYS A 140 10.11 -17.25 12.03
CA LYS A 140 11.01 -17.27 10.88
C LYS A 140 12.37 -16.70 11.31
N ASP A 141 13.25 -17.51 11.80
CA ASP A 141 14.55 -17.18 12.47
C ASP A 141 15.32 -16.00 11.87
N ASN A 142 15.33 -15.86 10.57
CA ASN A 142 15.98 -14.77 9.84
C ASN A 142 15.04 -14.24 8.75
N TYR A 143 14.51 -13.06 8.94
CA TYR A 143 13.72 -12.41 7.91
C TYR A 143 14.67 -11.66 6.96
N TYR A 144 14.86 -12.18 5.75
CA TYR A 144 15.79 -11.62 4.75
C TYR A 144 17.24 -11.47 5.25
N GLY A 145 17.70 -12.35 6.14
CA GLY A 145 19.03 -12.33 6.71
C GLY A 145 19.16 -11.54 8.03
N LYS A 146 18.11 -10.82 8.45
CA LYS A 146 18.10 -10.04 9.69
C LYS A 146 17.39 -10.78 10.81
N GLU A 147 17.98 -10.77 12.01
CA GLU A 147 17.30 -11.24 13.22
C GLU A 147 16.05 -10.40 13.51
N VAL A 148 14.95 -11.08 13.83
CA VAL A 148 13.67 -10.45 14.10
C VAL A 148 13.41 -10.44 15.59
N ILE A 149 13.02 -9.28 16.12
CA ILE A 149 12.55 -9.12 17.49
C ILE A 149 11.03 -8.98 17.52
N SER A 150 10.42 -9.36 18.63
CA SER A 150 8.99 -9.09 18.88
C SER A 150 8.73 -8.74 20.32
N PHE A 151 7.72 -7.90 20.57
CA PHE A 151 7.30 -7.58 21.93
C PHE A 151 6.65 -8.80 22.60
N HIS A 152 6.94 -8.99 23.88
CA HIS A 152 6.37 -10.10 24.66
C HIS A 152 4.85 -10.00 24.75
N LYS A 153 4.33 -8.77 24.87
CA LYS A 153 2.89 -8.50 24.84
C LYS A 153 2.58 -7.64 23.63
N LYS A 154 1.55 -8.00 22.88
CA LYS A 154 1.11 -7.25 21.71
C LYS A 154 0.72 -5.80 22.08
N ASP A 155 0.09 -5.61 23.24
CA ASP A 155 -0.34 -4.30 23.73
C ASP A 155 0.83 -3.35 24.09
N ASP A 156 2.03 -3.90 24.30
CA ASP A 156 3.23 -3.11 24.58
C ASP A 156 3.74 -2.37 23.33
N PHE A 157 3.22 -2.76 22.14
CA PHE A 157 3.65 -2.15 20.88
C PHE A 157 2.47 -1.84 19.97
N PRO A 158 1.79 -0.71 20.16
CA PRO A 158 0.57 -0.37 19.43
C PRO A 158 0.79 -0.14 17.92
N LEU A 159 2.05 0.01 17.46
CA LEU A 159 2.34 0.11 16.02
C LEU A 159 2.01 -1.18 15.26
N TYR A 160 1.78 -2.31 15.94
CA TYR A 160 1.21 -3.50 15.30
C TYR A 160 -0.19 -3.29 14.71
N GLU A 161 -0.88 -2.21 15.10
CA GLU A 161 -2.15 -1.79 14.46
C GLU A 161 -1.95 -1.28 13.01
N ILE A 162 -0.70 -0.98 12.60
CA ILE A 162 -0.37 -0.68 11.20
C ILE A 162 -0.31 -2.00 10.44
N GLU A 163 -1.47 -2.50 10.00
CA GLU A 163 -1.63 -3.92 9.64
C GLU A 163 -1.26 -4.25 8.18
N THR A 164 -1.29 -3.29 7.25
CA THR A 164 -1.32 -3.62 5.82
C THR A 164 -0.03 -3.38 5.06
N LYS A 165 0.84 -2.52 5.58
CA LYS A 165 2.06 -2.08 4.89
C LYS A 165 3.26 -2.10 5.83
N PRO A 166 4.47 -2.43 5.34
CA PRO A 166 5.70 -2.22 6.10
C PRO A 166 5.85 -0.76 6.50
N TYR A 167 6.45 -0.52 7.63
CA TYR A 167 6.67 0.84 8.12
C TYR A 167 8.06 0.96 8.75
N PHE A 168 8.59 2.18 8.72
CA PHE A 168 9.85 2.53 9.33
C PHE A 168 9.67 3.61 10.37
N PHE A 169 10.50 3.60 11.38
CA PHE A 169 10.63 4.72 12.32
C PHE A 169 12.01 4.74 12.93
N ILE A 170 12.37 5.87 13.50
CA ILE A 170 13.54 5.97 14.37
C ILE A 170 13.07 5.76 15.81
N LEU A 171 13.67 4.79 16.49
CA LEU A 171 13.52 4.65 17.94
C LEU A 171 14.69 5.38 18.59
N ASP A 172 14.41 6.46 19.31
CA ASP A 172 15.46 7.20 20.00
C ASP A 172 15.92 6.49 21.31
N LYS A 173 16.97 7.01 21.92
CA LYS A 173 17.52 6.48 23.18
C LYS A 173 16.53 6.52 24.35
N ASP A 174 15.54 7.40 24.30
CA ASP A 174 14.49 7.55 25.31
C ASP A 174 13.27 6.68 25.00
N LEU A 175 13.41 5.75 24.03
CA LEU A 175 12.38 4.81 23.55
C LEU A 175 11.15 5.51 22.93
N CYS A 176 11.35 6.71 22.39
CA CYS A 176 10.33 7.44 21.66
C CYS A 176 10.41 7.17 20.17
N VAL A 177 9.24 6.93 19.57
CA VAL A 177 9.08 6.81 18.12
C VAL A 177 9.23 8.19 17.46
N LYS A 178 10.09 8.27 16.46
CA LYS A 178 10.35 9.47 15.67
C LYS A 178 10.27 9.12 14.20
N MET A 179 9.84 10.07 13.39
CA MET A 179 9.88 9.97 11.93
C MET A 179 9.22 8.69 11.41
N LEU A 180 7.97 8.44 11.81
CA LEU A 180 7.24 7.27 11.34
C LEU A 180 6.92 7.40 9.86
N PHE A 181 7.35 6.42 9.06
CA PHE A 181 7.03 6.25 7.65
C PHE A 181 6.28 4.95 7.42
N ILE A 182 5.15 5.03 6.75
CA ILE A 182 4.42 3.86 6.28
C ILE A 182 4.68 3.77 4.78
N THR A 183 5.25 2.65 4.33
CA THR A 183 5.63 2.49 2.92
C THR A 183 4.41 2.34 2.02
N ASP A 184 4.45 2.93 0.84
CA ASP A 184 3.45 2.73 -0.19
C ASP A 184 4.11 2.43 -1.53
N ILE A 185 4.24 1.16 -1.87
CA ILE A 185 4.82 0.72 -3.13
C ILE A 185 3.90 0.97 -4.35
N THR A 186 2.61 1.26 -4.11
CA THR A 186 1.66 1.58 -5.17
C THR A 186 1.64 3.07 -5.51
N SER A 187 2.13 3.89 -4.59
CA SER A 187 2.20 5.35 -4.72
C SER A 187 3.49 5.83 -4.04
N PRO A 188 4.66 5.55 -4.64
CA PRO A 188 5.97 5.87 -4.02
C PRO A 188 6.17 7.37 -3.76
N GLU A 189 5.46 8.23 -4.45
CA GLU A 189 5.44 9.68 -4.21
C GLU A 189 4.78 10.10 -2.89
N LEU A 190 4.07 9.19 -2.21
CA LEU A 190 3.44 9.43 -0.90
C LEU A 190 4.31 8.98 0.29
N THR A 191 5.47 8.38 0.04
CA THR A 191 6.40 7.84 1.07
C THR A 191 7.70 8.65 1.26
#